data_ebcb1e2702ae0e5dac0f248c80dcc9c6
#
_entry.id   ebcb1e2702ae0e5dac0f248c80dcc9c6
#
_cell.length_a   1.000
_cell.length_b   1.000
_cell.length_c   1.000
_cell.angle_alpha   90.00
_cell.angle_beta   90.00
_cell.angle_gamma   90.00
#
_symmetry.space_group_name_H-M   'P 1'
#
loop_
_entity.id
_entity.type
_entity.pdbx_description
1 polymer ?
#
loop_
_entity_poly.entity_id
_entity_poly.type
_entity_poly.pdbx_seq_one_letter_code
_entity_poly.pdbx_strand_id
1 'polypeptide(L)'
;MARTISSTGVYHIILRGINKERIFITEYDREKLIKELKRTKEKFHYSILAYCLMDNHIHLLVKDNENNLSKAIQSFAVAYALYFNKRYNRVGHLFQNRYHSRCVESENYLLNVQRYIHRNPEKAGIAKTEQYHWSSYREYIGQEEISDTKLILDIFGDNRKEAKKNFAIFNTKNCVENELCQYMEFEIMNKLEDNEAKELIEKYLEIDNIEEIKDYNKTIIGNTLKKLKGIKGISVRQISRITGIELTAIQRIFK
;
A
#
# COMPACT_ATOMS: atom_id res chain seq x y z
N MET A 1 2.69 15.37 -7.84
CA MET A 1 1.74 14.90 -8.87
C MET A 1 0.33 14.87 -8.29
N ALA A 2 -0.67 15.28 -9.07
CA ALA A 2 -2.07 15.09 -8.74
C ALA A 2 -2.38 13.59 -8.72
N ARG A 3 -3.33 13.15 -7.88
CA ARG A 3 -3.75 11.75 -7.85
C ARG A 3 -4.72 11.47 -9.00
N THR A 4 -4.63 10.26 -9.54
CA THR A 4 -5.62 9.77 -10.50
C THR A 4 -6.98 9.69 -9.80
N ILE A 5 -8.01 10.20 -10.45
CA ILE A 5 -9.38 10.14 -9.95
C ILE A 5 -9.99 8.83 -10.44
N SER A 6 -10.58 8.05 -9.52
CA SER A 6 -11.28 6.81 -9.85
C SER A 6 -12.66 7.11 -10.42
N SER A 7 -13.06 6.38 -11.47
CA SER A 7 -14.40 6.45 -12.04
C SER A 7 -15.46 5.83 -11.13
N THR A 8 -15.05 4.85 -10.30
CA THR A 8 -15.93 4.18 -9.32
C THR A 8 -15.94 4.87 -7.94
N GLY A 9 -15.03 5.82 -7.73
CA GLY A 9 -14.76 6.42 -6.41
C GLY A 9 -14.07 5.48 -5.44
N VAL A 10 -13.65 4.27 -5.85
CA VAL A 10 -13.03 3.29 -4.97
C VAL A 10 -11.51 3.32 -5.09
N TYR A 11 -10.83 3.29 -3.94
CA TYR A 11 -9.37 3.37 -3.86
C TYR A 11 -8.81 2.35 -2.88
N HIS A 12 -7.73 1.69 -3.29
CA HIS A 12 -6.83 0.98 -2.39
C HIS A 12 -5.78 1.96 -1.86
N ILE A 13 -5.73 2.12 -0.54
CA ILE A 13 -4.84 3.05 0.17
C ILE A 13 -3.83 2.25 0.99
N ILE A 14 -2.57 2.71 0.96
CA ILE A 14 -1.51 2.14 1.81
C ILE A 14 -0.79 3.29 2.52
N LEU A 15 -0.63 3.14 3.84
CA LEU A 15 0.27 3.96 4.66
C LEU A 15 1.31 3.05 5.29
N ARG A 16 2.58 3.44 5.20
CA ARG A 16 3.69 2.66 5.72
C ARG A 16 4.55 3.49 6.67
N GLY A 17 5.05 2.85 7.72
CA GLY A 17 6.03 3.44 8.63
C GLY A 17 7.33 3.79 7.92
N ILE A 18 7.97 4.89 8.35
CA ILE A 18 9.29 5.28 7.83
C ILE A 18 10.28 4.13 8.05
N ASN A 19 11.14 3.86 7.07
CA ASN A 19 12.14 2.78 7.11
C ASN A 19 11.55 1.40 7.49
N LYS A 20 10.31 1.13 7.09
CA LYS A 20 9.57 -0.09 7.48
C LYS A 20 9.41 -0.26 9.00
N GLU A 21 9.63 0.79 9.79
CA GLU A 21 9.46 0.75 11.24
C GLU A 21 8.03 0.42 11.65
N ARG A 22 7.88 -0.19 12.81
CA ARG A 22 6.56 -0.47 13.39
C ARG A 22 5.82 0.83 13.66
N ILE A 23 4.56 0.85 13.25
CA ILE A 23 3.60 1.93 13.54
C ILE A 23 2.58 1.51 14.60
N PHE A 24 2.66 0.28 15.06
CA PHE A 24 1.90 -0.27 16.19
C PHE A 24 2.86 -1.04 17.10
N ILE A 25 2.95 -0.68 18.36
CA ILE A 25 3.75 -1.35 19.39
C ILE A 25 2.86 -2.21 20.29
N THR A 26 1.66 -1.70 20.60
CA THR A 26 0.67 -2.37 21.44
C THR A 26 -0.68 -2.48 20.71
N GLU A 27 -1.58 -3.30 21.21
CA GLU A 27 -2.97 -3.38 20.71
C GLU A 27 -3.70 -2.05 20.83
N TYR A 28 -3.45 -1.30 21.89
CA TYR A 28 -4.03 0.03 22.11
C TYR A 28 -3.71 1.02 20.96
N ASP A 29 -2.55 0.88 20.31
CA ASP A 29 -2.22 1.72 19.15
C ASP A 29 -3.15 1.41 17.97
N ARG A 30 -3.47 0.14 17.75
CA ARG A 30 -4.43 -0.27 16.70
C ARG A 30 -5.85 0.20 17.02
N GLU A 31 -6.28 0.05 18.28
CA GLU A 31 -7.56 0.59 18.74
C GLU A 31 -7.64 2.11 18.54
N LYS A 32 -6.55 2.82 18.85
CA LYS A 32 -6.47 4.27 18.64
C LYS A 32 -6.62 4.63 17.17
N LEU A 33 -5.97 3.89 16.27
CA LEU A 33 -6.14 4.11 14.83
C LEU A 33 -7.57 3.83 14.38
N ILE A 34 -8.19 2.74 14.83
CA ILE A 34 -9.59 2.40 14.54
C ILE A 34 -10.52 3.56 14.97
N LYS A 35 -10.30 4.15 16.15
CA LYS A 35 -11.07 5.33 16.61
C LYS A 35 -10.89 6.53 15.69
N GLU A 36 -9.67 6.78 15.20
CA GLU A 36 -9.42 7.88 14.26
C GLU A 36 -10.05 7.62 12.88
N LEU A 37 -10.03 6.37 12.39
CA LEU A 37 -10.71 5.98 11.16
C LEU A 37 -12.24 6.20 11.29
N LYS A 38 -12.83 5.78 12.39
CA LYS A 38 -14.27 5.98 12.70
C LYS A 38 -14.63 7.47 12.70
N ARG A 39 -13.88 8.28 13.45
CA ARG A 39 -14.05 9.74 13.52
C ARG A 39 -13.98 10.40 12.14
N THR A 40 -13.01 10.01 11.32
CA THR A 40 -12.84 10.62 9.99
C THR A 40 -13.86 10.10 8.99
N LYS A 41 -14.28 8.83 9.08
CA LYS A 41 -15.37 8.26 8.30
C LYS A 41 -16.67 9.08 8.50
N GLU A 42 -17.04 9.34 9.74
CA GLU A 42 -18.22 10.15 10.08
C GLU A 42 -18.08 11.60 9.59
N LYS A 43 -16.91 12.21 9.81
CA LYS A 43 -16.67 13.62 9.46
C LYS A 43 -16.63 13.89 7.95
N PHE A 44 -16.09 12.97 7.16
CA PHE A 44 -15.81 13.17 5.73
C PHE A 44 -16.67 12.28 4.83
N HIS A 45 -17.60 11.53 5.38
CA HIS A 45 -18.63 10.74 4.69
C HIS A 45 -18.08 9.78 3.62
N TYR A 46 -16.94 9.13 3.88
CA TYR A 46 -16.40 8.07 3.03
C TYR A 46 -16.74 6.68 3.61
N SER A 47 -16.77 5.66 2.77
CA SER A 47 -17.00 4.29 3.21
C SER A 47 -15.69 3.53 3.33
N ILE A 48 -15.55 2.71 4.39
CA ILE A 48 -14.45 1.77 4.55
C ILE A 48 -14.95 0.39 4.11
N LEU A 49 -14.46 -0.09 2.97
CA LEU A 49 -14.88 -1.39 2.43
C LEU A 49 -14.03 -2.54 2.99
N ALA A 50 -12.74 -2.34 3.21
CA ALA A 50 -11.89 -3.30 3.88
C ALA A 50 -10.68 -2.62 4.54
N TYR A 51 -10.14 -3.24 5.58
CA TYR A 51 -8.86 -2.83 6.16
C TYR A 51 -8.05 -4.01 6.70
N CYS A 52 -6.74 -3.78 6.83
CA CYS A 52 -5.82 -4.64 7.56
C CYS A 52 -4.70 -3.79 8.17
N LEU A 53 -4.50 -3.91 9.49
CA LEU A 53 -3.51 -3.17 10.26
C LEU A 53 -2.31 -4.08 10.55
N MET A 54 -1.31 -4.07 9.67
CA MET A 54 -0.06 -4.80 9.82
C MET A 54 0.91 -4.01 10.72
N ASP A 55 1.89 -4.65 11.34
CA ASP A 55 2.79 -3.98 12.31
C ASP A 55 3.42 -2.68 11.82
N ASN A 56 3.77 -2.61 10.55
CA ASN A 56 4.49 -1.48 9.96
C ASN A 56 3.76 -0.77 8.81
N HIS A 57 2.54 -1.20 8.47
CA HIS A 57 1.74 -0.56 7.42
C HIS A 57 0.25 -0.84 7.59
N ILE A 58 -0.55 -0.07 6.87
CA ILE A 58 -2.02 -0.13 6.88
C ILE A 58 -2.49 -0.29 5.45
N HIS A 59 -3.36 -1.25 5.20
CA HIS A 59 -4.15 -1.33 3.98
C HIS A 59 -5.57 -0.88 4.26
N LEU A 60 -6.11 -0.03 3.38
CA LEU A 60 -7.52 0.38 3.39
C LEU A 60 -8.08 0.25 1.98
N LEU A 61 -9.26 -0.33 1.85
CA LEU A 61 -10.09 -0.24 0.66
C LEU A 61 -11.25 0.69 1.00
N VAL A 62 -11.34 1.83 0.32
CA VAL A 62 -12.28 2.90 0.66
C VAL A 62 -13.04 3.39 -0.56
N LYS A 63 -14.28 3.84 -0.34
CA LYS A 63 -15.07 4.54 -1.36
C LYS A 63 -15.23 6.00 -0.95
N ASP A 64 -14.78 6.89 -1.82
CA ASP A 64 -14.93 8.34 -1.66
C ASP A 64 -16.31 8.76 -2.19
N ASN A 65 -17.19 9.16 -1.29
CA ASN A 65 -18.55 9.52 -1.64
C ASN A 65 -18.70 11.01 -2.00
N GLU A 66 -17.79 11.86 -1.51
CA GLU A 66 -17.92 13.33 -1.59
C GLU A 66 -16.63 14.05 -2.05
N ASN A 67 -15.69 13.34 -2.66
CA ASN A 67 -14.38 13.87 -3.05
C ASN A 67 -13.55 14.47 -1.90
N ASN A 68 -13.75 13.95 -0.68
CA ASN A 68 -13.09 14.40 0.53
C ASN A 68 -12.00 13.42 1.05
N LEU A 69 -11.77 12.32 0.36
CA LEU A 69 -10.90 11.24 0.82
C LEU A 69 -9.48 11.71 1.18
N SER A 70 -8.89 12.59 0.37
CA SER A 70 -7.55 13.11 0.65
C SER A 70 -7.46 13.84 1.99
N LYS A 71 -8.49 14.63 2.33
CA LYS A 71 -8.58 15.34 3.62
C LYS A 71 -8.82 14.35 4.76
N ALA A 72 -9.65 13.34 4.54
CA ALA A 72 -9.93 12.28 5.51
C ALA A 72 -8.67 11.51 5.88
N ILE A 73 -7.93 11.00 4.87
CA ILE A 73 -6.70 10.25 5.07
C ILE A 73 -5.64 11.10 5.78
N GLN A 74 -5.45 12.34 5.35
CA GLN A 74 -4.53 13.27 6.01
C GLN A 74 -4.92 13.51 7.47
N SER A 75 -6.21 13.71 7.76
CA SER A 75 -6.71 13.99 9.10
C SER A 75 -6.41 12.87 10.07
N PHE A 76 -6.72 11.59 9.73
CA PHE A 76 -6.43 10.50 10.63
C PHE A 76 -4.94 10.19 10.73
N ALA A 77 -4.19 10.28 9.63
CA ALA A 77 -2.76 9.99 9.62
C ALA A 77 -1.98 10.99 10.50
N VAL A 78 -2.31 12.29 10.43
CA VAL A 78 -1.70 13.31 11.29
C VAL A 78 -2.10 13.10 12.75
N ALA A 79 -3.38 12.88 13.04
CA ALA A 79 -3.86 12.66 14.41
C ALA A 79 -3.18 11.43 15.05
N TYR A 80 -3.08 10.33 14.28
CA TYR A 80 -2.41 9.13 14.75
C TYR A 80 -0.89 9.34 14.93
N ALA A 81 -0.22 10.01 14.00
CA ALA A 81 1.22 10.29 14.12
C ALA A 81 1.54 11.15 15.34
N LEU A 82 0.73 12.17 15.63
CA LEU A 82 0.88 13.00 16.84
C LEU A 82 0.70 12.18 18.12
N TYR A 83 -0.34 11.33 18.16
CA TYR A 83 -0.56 10.43 19.28
C TYR A 83 0.64 9.49 19.48
N PHE A 84 1.09 8.80 18.42
CA PHE A 84 2.17 7.83 18.47
C PHE A 84 3.49 8.49 18.91
N ASN A 85 3.84 9.63 18.31
CA ASN A 85 5.06 10.36 18.67
C ASN A 85 5.04 10.83 20.13
N LYS A 86 3.90 11.35 20.60
CA LYS A 86 3.74 11.73 22.01
C LYS A 86 3.87 10.53 22.95
N ARG A 87 3.24 9.41 22.63
CA ARG A 87 3.22 8.20 23.46
C ARG A 87 4.60 7.57 23.60
N TYR A 88 5.38 7.54 22.50
CA TYR A 88 6.67 6.86 22.43
C TYR A 88 7.87 7.83 22.44
N ASN A 89 7.63 9.08 22.77
CA ASN A 89 8.67 10.14 22.86
C ASN A 89 9.51 10.21 21.57
N ARG A 90 8.84 10.14 20.38
CA ARG A 90 9.48 10.19 19.07
C ARG A 90 9.38 11.60 18.46
N VAL A 91 10.37 11.93 17.64
CA VAL A 91 10.40 13.15 16.83
C VAL A 91 10.46 12.78 15.34
N GLY A 92 9.83 13.59 14.49
CA GLY A 92 9.85 13.39 13.04
C GLY A 92 8.63 12.65 12.49
N HIS A 93 8.72 12.24 11.23
CA HIS A 93 7.62 11.60 10.53
C HIS A 93 7.41 10.14 11.00
N LEU A 94 6.16 9.76 11.25
CA LEU A 94 5.79 8.37 11.49
C LEU A 94 5.66 7.59 10.19
N PHE A 95 4.99 8.20 9.19
CA PHE A 95 4.78 7.58 7.89
C PHE A 95 5.85 8.04 6.89
N GLN A 96 6.32 7.10 6.07
CA GLN A 96 7.44 7.30 5.14
C GLN A 96 7.18 8.40 4.11
N ASN A 97 5.92 8.50 3.62
CA ASN A 97 5.50 9.46 2.61
C ASN A 97 4.01 9.80 2.83
N ARG A 98 3.46 10.61 1.90
CA ARG A 98 2.00 10.64 1.75
C ARG A 98 1.52 9.22 1.41
N TYR A 99 0.28 8.88 1.78
CA TYR A 99 -0.30 7.59 1.44
C TYR A 99 -0.22 7.28 -0.07
N HIS A 100 -0.04 6.03 -0.41
CA HIS A 100 -0.22 5.55 -1.77
C HIS A 100 -1.70 5.28 -2.01
N SER A 101 -2.17 5.57 -3.24
CA SER A 101 -3.54 5.29 -3.64
C SER A 101 -3.57 4.71 -5.04
N ARG A 102 -4.38 3.67 -5.24
CA ARG A 102 -4.66 3.06 -6.53
C ARG A 102 -6.17 3.02 -6.76
N CYS A 103 -6.59 3.44 -7.95
CA CYS A 103 -7.99 3.37 -8.35
C CYS A 103 -8.42 1.91 -8.55
N VAL A 104 -9.62 1.58 -8.11
CA VAL A 104 -10.25 0.26 -8.27
C VAL A 104 -11.42 0.42 -9.23
N GLU A 105 -11.20 0.04 -10.50
CA GLU A 105 -12.07 0.41 -11.63
C GLU A 105 -13.01 -0.72 -12.10
N SER A 106 -12.95 -1.90 -11.49
CA SER A 106 -13.83 -3.01 -11.82
C SER A 106 -14.20 -3.84 -10.60
N GLU A 107 -15.33 -4.54 -10.68
CA GLU A 107 -15.81 -5.42 -9.62
C GLU A 107 -14.85 -6.58 -9.35
N ASN A 108 -14.33 -7.21 -10.40
CA ASN A 108 -13.36 -8.29 -10.25
C ASN A 108 -12.09 -7.78 -9.51
N TYR A 109 -11.63 -6.57 -9.87
CA TYR A 109 -10.50 -5.95 -9.20
C TYR A 109 -10.81 -5.59 -7.73
N LEU A 110 -12.04 -5.11 -7.46
CA LEU A 110 -12.54 -4.81 -6.11
C LEU A 110 -12.47 -6.06 -5.19
N LEU A 111 -13.01 -7.18 -5.66
CA LEU A 111 -13.03 -8.44 -4.92
C LEU A 111 -11.61 -8.98 -4.67
N ASN A 112 -10.74 -8.88 -5.66
CA ASN A 112 -9.36 -9.33 -5.55
C ASN A 112 -8.56 -8.47 -4.57
N VAL A 113 -8.70 -7.13 -4.60
CA VAL A 113 -8.06 -6.23 -3.64
C VAL A 113 -8.57 -6.50 -2.22
N GLN A 114 -9.88 -6.67 -2.04
CA GLN A 114 -10.46 -6.98 -0.75
C GLN A 114 -9.88 -8.29 -0.18
N ARG A 115 -9.84 -9.36 -0.99
CA ARG A 115 -9.24 -10.65 -0.61
C ARG A 115 -7.75 -10.51 -0.28
N TYR A 116 -7.00 -9.77 -1.09
CA TYR A 116 -5.60 -9.46 -0.84
C TYR A 116 -5.40 -8.79 0.52
N ILE A 117 -6.18 -7.76 0.84
CA ILE A 117 -6.11 -7.03 2.11
C ILE A 117 -6.36 -7.98 3.28
N HIS A 118 -7.38 -8.81 3.21
CA HIS A 118 -7.71 -9.74 4.29
C HIS A 118 -6.66 -10.86 4.46
N ARG A 119 -6.02 -11.31 3.37
CA ARG A 119 -5.00 -12.36 3.42
C ARG A 119 -3.57 -11.86 3.70
N ASN A 120 -3.37 -10.56 3.88
CA ASN A 120 -2.05 -10.00 4.19
C ASN A 120 -1.38 -10.66 5.40
N PRO A 121 -2.05 -10.89 6.55
CA PRO A 121 -1.46 -11.56 7.71
C PRO A 121 -1.03 -12.99 7.42
N GLU A 122 -1.81 -13.73 6.64
CA GLU A 122 -1.52 -15.11 6.26
C GLU A 122 -0.29 -15.19 5.35
N LYS A 123 -0.20 -14.29 4.36
CA LYS A 123 0.98 -14.16 3.49
C LYS A 123 2.24 -13.79 4.24
N ALA A 124 2.11 -12.96 5.27
CA ALA A 124 3.22 -12.57 6.13
C ALA A 124 3.58 -13.64 7.17
N GLY A 125 2.90 -14.80 7.19
CA GLY A 125 3.13 -15.86 8.15
C GLY A 125 2.76 -15.51 9.60
N ILE A 126 1.92 -14.48 9.81
CA ILE A 126 1.55 -13.97 11.13
C ILE A 126 0.39 -14.77 11.72
N ALA A 127 -0.69 -14.92 10.96
CA ALA A 127 -1.90 -15.63 11.39
C ALA A 127 -2.75 -16.01 10.19
N LYS A 128 -3.64 -17.00 10.35
CA LYS A 128 -4.68 -17.27 9.35
C LYS A 128 -5.62 -16.09 9.21
N THR A 129 -6.19 -15.90 8.01
CA THR A 129 -7.07 -14.76 7.67
C THR A 129 -8.22 -14.61 8.69
N GLU A 130 -8.87 -15.70 9.05
CA GLU A 130 -10.01 -15.70 9.99
C GLU A 130 -9.61 -15.46 11.45
N GLN A 131 -8.33 -15.65 11.79
CA GLN A 131 -7.81 -15.53 13.15
C GLN A 131 -7.22 -14.14 13.42
N TYR A 132 -6.89 -13.39 12.36
CA TYR A 132 -6.26 -12.07 12.54
C TYR A 132 -7.28 -11.01 12.95
N HIS A 133 -7.14 -10.55 14.20
CA HIS A 133 -8.09 -9.63 14.83
C HIS A 133 -8.10 -8.22 14.18
N TRP A 134 -6.97 -7.78 13.66
CA TRP A 134 -6.77 -6.41 13.15
C TRP A 134 -7.06 -6.26 11.66
N SER A 135 -8.01 -7.05 11.14
CA SER A 135 -8.55 -6.92 9.79
C SER A 135 -10.07 -6.93 9.79
N SER A 136 -10.65 -6.30 8.78
CA SER A 136 -12.12 -6.28 8.60
C SER A 136 -12.72 -7.61 8.16
N TYR A 137 -11.95 -8.68 7.95
CA TYR A 137 -12.50 -9.98 7.55
C TYR A 137 -13.62 -10.46 8.48
N ARG A 138 -13.43 -10.31 9.80
CA ARG A 138 -14.39 -10.75 10.82
C ARG A 138 -15.69 -9.97 10.78
N GLU A 139 -15.67 -8.74 10.30
CA GLU A 139 -16.88 -7.92 10.13
C GLU A 139 -17.77 -8.44 8.98
N TYR A 140 -17.16 -9.05 7.97
CA TYR A 140 -17.89 -9.66 6.85
C TYR A 140 -18.61 -10.96 7.22
N ILE A 141 -18.09 -11.74 8.15
CA ILE A 141 -18.71 -13.00 8.59
C ILE A 141 -19.48 -12.86 9.90
N GLY A 142 -19.25 -11.80 10.66
CA GLY A 142 -19.84 -11.51 11.97
C GLY A 142 -20.66 -10.23 11.97
N GLN A 143 -20.33 -9.36 12.93
CA GLN A 143 -20.96 -8.05 13.12
C GLN A 143 -20.06 -6.94 12.60
N GLU A 144 -20.62 -6.00 11.87
CA GLU A 144 -19.93 -4.79 11.40
C GLU A 144 -19.50 -3.91 12.58
N GLU A 145 -18.30 -3.35 12.48
CA GLU A 145 -17.77 -2.40 13.44
C GLU A 145 -17.51 -1.04 12.79
N ILE A 146 -16.59 -0.99 11.79
CA ILE A 146 -16.28 0.22 11.02
C ILE A 146 -16.41 0.03 9.52
N SER A 147 -16.44 -1.21 9.02
CA SER A 147 -16.52 -1.50 7.60
C SER A 147 -17.95 -1.47 7.09
N ASP A 148 -18.14 -0.91 5.90
CA ASP A 148 -19.40 -0.90 5.17
C ASP A 148 -19.44 -2.15 4.28
N THR A 149 -19.86 -3.29 4.83
CA THR A 149 -19.76 -4.59 4.16
C THR A 149 -20.79 -4.80 3.06
N LYS A 150 -21.88 -3.99 3.06
CA LYS A 150 -23.02 -4.18 2.18
C LYS A 150 -22.62 -4.25 0.71
N LEU A 151 -21.85 -3.28 0.22
CA LEU A 151 -21.46 -3.18 -1.20
C LEU A 151 -20.80 -4.47 -1.71
N ILE A 152 -19.90 -5.06 -0.94
CA ILE A 152 -19.16 -6.27 -1.32
C ILE A 152 -20.01 -7.52 -1.09
N LEU A 153 -20.76 -7.61 0.01
CA LEU A 153 -21.61 -8.77 0.26
C LEU A 153 -22.77 -8.91 -0.73
N ASP A 154 -23.30 -7.81 -1.26
CA ASP A 154 -24.36 -7.84 -2.28
C ASP A 154 -23.88 -8.50 -3.60
N ILE A 155 -22.56 -8.49 -3.88
CA ILE A 155 -21.97 -9.20 -5.03
C ILE A 155 -22.00 -10.73 -4.80
N PHE A 156 -21.97 -11.19 -3.56
CA PHE A 156 -21.94 -12.62 -3.21
C PHE A 156 -23.32 -13.26 -3.06
N GLY A 157 -24.40 -12.48 -3.09
CA GLY A 157 -25.77 -12.98 -3.06
C GLY A 157 -26.75 -12.04 -2.36
N ASP A 158 -28.03 -12.16 -2.72
CA ASP A 158 -29.12 -11.35 -2.16
C ASP A 158 -29.43 -11.71 -0.70
N ASN A 159 -29.27 -12.99 -0.36
CA ASN A 159 -29.44 -13.45 1.01
C ASN A 159 -28.17 -13.25 1.83
N ARG A 160 -28.25 -12.48 2.89
CA ARG A 160 -27.09 -12.09 3.72
C ARG A 160 -26.33 -13.30 4.30
N LYS A 161 -27.03 -14.36 4.71
CA LYS A 161 -26.39 -15.58 5.26
C LYS A 161 -25.61 -16.33 4.17
N GLU A 162 -26.19 -16.44 2.98
CA GLU A 162 -25.56 -17.05 1.82
C GLU A 162 -24.37 -16.21 1.33
N ALA A 163 -24.54 -14.90 1.22
CA ALA A 163 -23.50 -13.96 0.84
C ALA A 163 -22.26 -14.07 1.76
N LYS A 164 -22.46 -14.12 3.09
CA LYS A 164 -21.37 -14.32 4.05
C LYS A 164 -20.65 -15.67 3.83
N LYS A 165 -21.38 -16.74 3.55
CA LYS A 165 -20.81 -18.06 3.24
C LYS A 165 -19.98 -18.03 1.97
N ASN A 166 -20.52 -17.46 0.89
CA ASN A 166 -19.86 -17.34 -0.41
C ASN A 166 -18.60 -16.46 -0.31
N PHE A 167 -18.69 -15.35 0.42
CA PHE A 167 -17.55 -14.50 0.75
C PHE A 167 -16.44 -15.27 1.47
N ALA A 168 -16.76 -16.07 2.48
CA ALA A 168 -15.77 -16.87 3.20
C ALA A 168 -15.10 -17.90 2.25
N ILE A 169 -15.89 -18.61 1.43
CA ILE A 169 -15.36 -19.54 0.41
C ILE A 169 -14.45 -18.81 -0.59
N PHE A 170 -14.82 -17.62 -1.05
CA PHE A 170 -14.01 -16.83 -1.97
C PHE A 170 -12.65 -16.47 -1.37
N ASN A 171 -12.61 -16.09 -0.08
CA ASN A 171 -11.38 -15.71 0.61
C ASN A 171 -10.47 -16.91 0.93
N THR A 172 -10.98 -18.15 0.99
CA THR A 172 -10.16 -19.36 1.20
C THR A 172 -9.52 -19.88 -0.09
N LYS A 173 -10.07 -19.54 -1.27
CA LYS A 173 -9.50 -19.98 -2.55
C LYS A 173 -8.13 -19.33 -2.78
N ASN A 174 -7.16 -20.13 -3.20
CA ASN A 174 -5.87 -19.60 -3.64
C ASN A 174 -6.07 -18.71 -4.87
N CYS A 175 -5.53 -17.50 -4.82
CA CYS A 175 -5.47 -16.62 -6.00
C CYS A 175 -4.55 -17.23 -7.04
N VAL A 176 -4.89 -17.07 -8.32
CA VAL A 176 -3.94 -17.32 -9.41
C VAL A 176 -2.80 -16.31 -9.26
N GLU A 177 -1.55 -16.78 -9.26
CA GLU A 177 -0.34 -15.98 -9.00
C GLU A 177 -0.25 -14.66 -9.79
N ASN A 178 -0.79 -14.64 -11.02
CA ASN A 178 -0.75 -13.45 -11.90
C ASN A 178 -1.58 -12.26 -11.38
N GLU A 179 -2.69 -12.48 -10.68
CA GLU A 179 -3.50 -11.40 -10.11
C GLU A 179 -2.83 -10.81 -8.87
N LEU A 180 -2.15 -11.65 -8.08
CA LEU A 180 -1.39 -11.24 -6.90
C LEU A 180 -0.14 -10.45 -7.25
N CYS A 181 0.53 -10.77 -8.34
CA CYS A 181 1.73 -10.05 -8.79
C CYS A 181 1.42 -8.57 -9.08
N GLN A 182 0.25 -8.24 -9.64
CA GLN A 182 -0.14 -6.84 -9.86
C GLN A 182 -0.29 -6.06 -8.55
N TYR A 183 -0.71 -6.71 -7.45
CA TYR A 183 -0.84 -6.05 -6.14
C TYR A 183 0.49 -5.99 -5.40
N MET A 184 1.32 -7.02 -5.51
CA MET A 184 2.68 -7.04 -4.97
C MET A 184 3.57 -6.02 -5.68
N GLU A 185 3.41 -5.80 -6.99
CA GLU A 185 4.11 -4.74 -7.72
C GLU A 185 3.84 -3.35 -7.15
N PHE A 186 2.62 -3.11 -6.63
CA PHE A 186 2.31 -1.85 -5.94
C PHE A 186 3.04 -1.71 -4.59
N GLU A 187 3.29 -2.79 -3.88
CA GLU A 187 4.12 -2.78 -2.65
C GLU A 187 5.61 -2.69 -2.95
N ILE A 188 6.07 -3.35 -3.99
CA ILE A 188 7.47 -3.33 -4.45
C ILE A 188 7.83 -1.97 -5.07
N MET A 189 6.88 -1.27 -5.71
CA MET A 189 7.07 0.11 -6.19
C MET A 189 7.33 1.13 -5.08
N ASN A 190 7.20 0.75 -3.80
CA ASN A 190 7.69 1.52 -2.68
C ASN A 190 9.20 1.33 -2.56
N LYS A 191 9.94 2.16 -3.31
CA LYS A 191 11.36 2.43 -3.17
C LYS A 191 12.14 1.36 -2.40
N LEU A 192 12.78 0.51 -3.14
CA LEU A 192 13.94 -0.23 -2.62
C LEU A 192 14.80 0.76 -1.82
N GLU A 193 15.34 0.36 -0.70
CA GLU A 193 16.38 1.15 -0.05
C GLU A 193 17.58 1.26 -0.99
N ASP A 194 18.40 2.29 -0.83
CA ASP A 194 19.49 2.55 -1.79
C ASP A 194 20.43 1.33 -1.93
N ASN A 195 20.65 0.57 -0.86
CA ASN A 195 21.43 -0.67 -0.89
C ASN A 195 20.72 -1.79 -1.67
N GLU A 196 19.43 -2.02 -1.41
CA GLU A 196 18.63 -3.01 -2.15
C GLU A 196 18.53 -2.65 -3.65
N ALA A 197 18.39 -1.35 -3.94
CA ALA A 197 18.36 -0.82 -5.29
C ALA A 197 19.72 -0.97 -5.99
N LYS A 198 20.82 -0.76 -5.26
CA LYS A 198 22.19 -0.95 -5.76
C LYS A 198 22.40 -2.40 -6.16
N GLU A 199 22.13 -3.35 -5.26
CA GLU A 199 22.26 -4.79 -5.53
C GLU A 199 21.39 -5.24 -6.72
N LEU A 200 20.15 -4.73 -6.82
CA LEU A 200 19.26 -5.05 -7.93
C LEU A 200 19.79 -4.51 -9.26
N ILE A 201 20.32 -3.28 -9.28
CA ILE A 201 20.91 -2.65 -10.47
C ILE A 201 22.16 -3.44 -10.90
N GLU A 202 23.06 -3.75 -9.97
CA GLU A 202 24.30 -4.48 -10.22
C GLU A 202 24.00 -5.87 -10.80
N LYS A 203 23.06 -6.58 -10.20
CA LYS A 203 22.59 -7.87 -10.70
C LYS A 203 21.94 -7.78 -12.09
N TYR A 204 21.12 -6.75 -12.34
CA TYR A 204 20.44 -6.57 -13.63
C TYR A 204 21.39 -6.20 -14.76
N LEU A 205 22.43 -5.45 -14.45
CA LEU A 205 23.45 -5.02 -15.42
C LEU A 205 24.61 -6.01 -15.52
N GLU A 206 24.66 -7.01 -14.64
CA GLU A 206 25.78 -7.97 -14.53
C GLU A 206 27.14 -7.26 -14.32
N ILE A 207 27.15 -6.29 -13.41
CA ILE A 207 28.35 -5.52 -13.03
C ILE A 207 28.60 -5.62 -11.53
N ASP A 208 29.89 -5.57 -11.15
CA ASP A 208 30.29 -5.71 -9.75
C ASP A 208 30.08 -4.44 -8.93
N ASN A 209 30.17 -3.27 -9.54
CA ASN A 209 30.02 -1.98 -8.84
C ASN A 209 29.42 -0.90 -9.73
N ILE A 210 28.19 -0.51 -9.44
CA ILE A 210 27.46 0.52 -10.20
C ILE A 210 28.06 1.93 -10.04
N GLU A 211 28.79 2.19 -8.96
CA GLU A 211 29.37 3.53 -8.71
C GLU A 211 30.46 3.88 -9.73
N GLU A 212 31.08 2.89 -10.36
CA GLU A 212 32.11 3.09 -11.39
C GLU A 212 31.53 3.56 -12.74
N ILE A 213 30.21 3.49 -12.91
CA ILE A 213 29.56 3.88 -14.17
C ILE A 213 29.80 5.35 -14.52
N LYS A 214 29.99 6.22 -13.53
CA LYS A 214 30.29 7.66 -13.72
C LYS A 214 31.61 7.89 -14.47
N ASP A 215 32.54 6.92 -14.39
CA ASP A 215 33.87 7.00 -14.98
C ASP A 215 33.92 6.47 -16.44
N TYR A 216 32.79 5.92 -16.92
CA TYR A 216 32.65 5.46 -18.29
C TYR A 216 32.38 6.61 -19.26
N ASN A 217 32.59 6.35 -20.56
CA ASN A 217 32.27 7.36 -21.57
C ASN A 217 30.75 7.61 -21.67
N LYS A 218 30.38 8.80 -22.20
CA LYS A 218 28.98 9.24 -22.26
C LYS A 218 28.06 8.27 -23.01
N THR A 219 28.56 7.57 -24.01
CA THR A 219 27.78 6.61 -24.80
C THR A 219 27.41 5.38 -23.96
N ILE A 220 28.39 4.83 -23.21
CA ILE A 220 28.17 3.69 -22.33
C ILE A 220 27.19 4.09 -21.20
N ILE A 221 27.43 5.23 -20.55
CA ILE A 221 26.52 5.76 -19.53
C ILE A 221 25.10 5.86 -20.08
N GLY A 222 24.91 6.46 -21.26
CA GLY A 222 23.60 6.60 -21.88
C GLY A 222 22.88 5.29 -22.14
N ASN A 223 23.61 4.29 -22.67
CA ASN A 223 23.05 2.96 -22.94
C ASN A 223 22.68 2.22 -21.64
N THR A 224 23.52 2.30 -20.62
CA THR A 224 23.28 1.68 -19.32
C THR A 224 22.07 2.31 -18.63
N LEU A 225 21.99 3.64 -18.61
CA LEU A 225 20.84 4.34 -18.04
C LEU A 225 19.52 4.00 -18.77
N LYS A 226 19.54 3.83 -20.10
CA LYS A 226 18.36 3.38 -20.86
C LYS A 226 17.89 2.00 -20.41
N LYS A 227 18.81 1.06 -20.13
CA LYS A 227 18.46 -0.26 -19.56
C LYS A 227 17.80 -0.10 -18.19
N LEU A 228 18.31 0.81 -17.33
CA LEU A 228 17.74 1.07 -16.00
C LEU A 228 16.33 1.63 -16.04
N LYS A 229 15.91 2.30 -17.12
CA LYS A 229 14.52 2.78 -17.27
C LYS A 229 13.50 1.64 -17.19
N GLY A 230 13.89 0.41 -17.54
CA GLY A 230 13.02 -0.78 -17.48
C GLY A 230 12.89 -1.40 -16.08
N ILE A 231 13.73 -1.02 -15.12
CA ILE A 231 13.69 -1.61 -13.77
C ILE A 231 12.57 -0.96 -12.97
N LYS A 232 11.57 -1.76 -12.59
CA LYS A 232 10.47 -1.32 -11.73
C LYS A 232 10.95 -1.14 -10.29
N GLY A 233 10.44 -0.13 -9.58
CA GLY A 233 10.71 0.09 -8.16
C GLY A 233 11.88 1.03 -7.85
N ILE A 234 12.66 1.46 -8.84
CA ILE A 234 13.78 2.40 -8.66
C ILE A 234 13.41 3.76 -9.24
N SER A 235 13.53 4.81 -8.43
CA SER A 235 13.25 6.18 -8.88
C SER A 235 14.47 6.81 -9.56
N VAL A 236 14.24 7.76 -10.48
CA VAL A 236 15.31 8.52 -11.15
C VAL A 236 16.25 9.22 -10.16
N ARG A 237 15.70 9.73 -9.03
CA ARG A 237 16.52 10.33 -7.96
C ARG A 237 17.38 9.29 -7.24
N GLN A 238 16.90 8.07 -7.09
CA GLN A 238 17.63 6.98 -6.48
C GLN A 238 18.75 6.50 -7.39
N ILE A 239 18.48 6.36 -8.70
CA ILE A 239 19.54 6.09 -9.69
C ILE A 239 20.63 7.16 -9.62
N SER A 240 20.25 8.45 -9.53
CA SER A 240 21.22 9.55 -9.39
C SER A 240 22.08 9.42 -8.13
N ARG A 241 21.51 9.06 -6.98
CA ARG A 241 22.28 8.88 -5.73
C ARG A 241 23.23 7.68 -5.80
N ILE A 242 22.75 6.55 -6.34
CA ILE A 242 23.51 5.30 -6.41
C ILE A 242 24.65 5.41 -7.44
N THR A 243 24.39 6.02 -8.59
CA THR A 243 25.37 6.11 -9.68
C THR A 243 26.29 7.33 -9.58
N GLY A 244 25.94 8.32 -8.76
CA GLY A 244 26.62 9.61 -8.70
C GLY A 244 26.43 10.49 -9.95
N ILE A 245 25.56 10.09 -10.90
CA ILE A 245 25.27 10.85 -12.13
C ILE A 245 24.21 11.91 -11.83
N GLU A 246 24.40 13.13 -12.38
CA GLU A 246 23.47 14.23 -12.18
C GLU A 246 22.02 13.87 -12.57
N LEU A 247 21.08 14.23 -11.72
CA LEU A 247 19.65 14.00 -11.91
C LEU A 247 19.13 14.53 -13.25
N THR A 248 19.58 15.72 -13.64
CA THR A 248 19.22 16.38 -14.90
C THR A 248 19.66 15.60 -16.13
N ALA A 249 20.85 14.99 -16.07
CA ALA A 249 21.37 14.14 -17.13
C ALA A 249 20.53 12.86 -17.29
N ILE A 250 20.18 12.20 -16.17
CA ILE A 250 19.34 10.99 -16.18
C ILE A 250 17.93 11.32 -16.68
N GLN A 251 17.33 12.42 -16.22
CA GLN A 251 16.01 12.86 -16.69
C GLN A 251 15.95 13.14 -18.19
N ARG A 252 17.04 13.64 -18.77
CA ARG A 252 17.14 13.88 -20.21
C ARG A 252 17.17 12.57 -21.01
N ILE A 253 17.83 11.53 -20.49
CA ILE A 253 17.90 10.20 -21.12
C ILE A 253 16.58 9.43 -20.98
N PHE A 254 15.83 9.69 -19.90
CA PHE A 254 14.57 8.99 -19.62
C PHE A 254 13.35 9.63 -20.30
N LYS A 255 13.48 10.84 -20.84
CA LYS A 255 12.48 11.46 -21.73
C LYS A 255 12.46 10.74 -23.08
#